data_f54577147f5896a3c17e93211d73b15b
#
_entry.id   f54577147f5896a3c17e93211d73b15b
#
_cell.length_a   1.000
_cell.length_b   1.000
_cell.length_c   1.000
_cell.angle_alpha   90.00
_cell.angle_beta   90.00
_cell.angle_gamma   90.00
#
_symmetry.space_group_name_H-M   'P 1'
#
loop_
_entity.id
_entity.type
_entity.pdbx_description
1 polymer ?
#
loop_
_entity_poly.entity_id
_entity_poly.type
_entity_poly.pdbx_seq_one_letter_code
_entity_poly.pdbx_strand_id
1 'polypeptide(L)'
;MLPADNHYFAEKAATAPVVDGVIDAVWNEAPWMEMTVAWTGFENLKRPSSAADFTGKYKAMWTADHLYLLLDITDDVINTTGQYWEQDTVEIFIDEDKSGGQHNQSHNAFAYHISHTLNVIDNGGDPAMISSHIDAKIKTQGTRHIWEIQMEIYSQHNGYVMSEQEAARVTLTAGKIMGFTPSYIDNDGNGTREHFMSSVNTQGHQSNQGYLNADSFGSIELVE
;
A
#
# COMPACT_ATOMS: atom_id res chain seq x y z
N MET A 1 -19.49 -7.30 -10.31
CA MET A 1 -19.45 -7.12 -8.85
C MET A 1 -18.25 -7.92 -8.41
N LEU A 2 -17.13 -7.24 -8.11
CA LEU A 2 -15.94 -7.91 -7.61
C LEU A 2 -16.27 -8.49 -6.23
N PRO A 3 -15.67 -9.61 -5.84
CA PRO A 3 -16.01 -10.27 -4.58
C PRO A 3 -15.77 -9.32 -3.40
N ALA A 4 -16.66 -9.39 -2.42
CA ALA A 4 -16.55 -8.68 -1.15
C ALA A 4 -15.42 -9.25 -0.26
N ASP A 5 -14.38 -9.83 -0.86
CA ASP A 5 -13.53 -10.79 -0.15
C ASP A 5 -12.26 -10.19 0.43
N ASN A 6 -12.04 -8.88 0.34
CA ASN A 6 -10.82 -8.29 0.90
C ASN A 6 -9.54 -9.05 0.49
N HIS A 7 -9.58 -9.75 -0.65
CA HIS A 7 -8.56 -10.69 -1.10
C HIS A 7 -8.17 -10.42 -2.54
N TYR A 8 -6.88 -10.39 -2.81
CA TYR A 8 -6.30 -10.19 -4.13
C TYR A 8 -5.47 -11.41 -4.51
N PHE A 9 -5.62 -11.91 -5.74
CA PHE A 9 -4.75 -12.92 -6.31
C PHE A 9 -3.69 -12.22 -7.17
N ALA A 10 -2.43 -12.27 -6.73
CA ALA A 10 -1.31 -11.69 -7.45
C ALA A 10 -0.67 -12.74 -8.34
N GLU A 11 -0.71 -12.52 -9.66
CA GLU A 11 -0.07 -13.37 -10.65
C GLU A 11 1.44 -13.22 -10.59
N LYS A 12 2.15 -14.31 -10.85
CA LYS A 12 3.61 -14.27 -10.98
C LYS A 12 4.00 -13.58 -12.29
N ALA A 13 4.80 -12.54 -12.19
CA ALA A 13 5.26 -11.84 -13.36
C ALA A 13 6.23 -12.69 -14.19
N ALA A 14 5.92 -12.95 -15.46
CA ALA A 14 6.81 -13.63 -16.39
C ALA A 14 8.12 -12.84 -16.63
N THR A 15 8.03 -11.54 -16.57
CA THR A 15 9.15 -10.59 -16.57
C THR A 15 8.85 -9.53 -15.52
N ALA A 16 9.83 -9.21 -14.68
CA ALA A 16 9.66 -8.19 -13.66
C ALA A 16 9.22 -6.85 -14.28
N PRO A 17 8.17 -6.19 -13.76
CA PRO A 17 7.82 -4.84 -14.17
C PRO A 17 8.98 -3.87 -13.97
N VAL A 18 9.12 -2.89 -14.84
CA VAL A 18 10.13 -1.82 -14.71
C VAL A 18 9.51 -0.66 -13.94
N VAL A 19 10.14 -0.26 -12.86
CA VAL A 19 9.66 0.86 -12.04
C VAL A 19 10.16 2.18 -12.62
N ASP A 20 9.45 2.70 -13.63
CA ASP A 20 9.83 3.94 -14.33
C ASP A 20 8.66 4.94 -14.52
N GLY A 21 7.47 4.59 -14.06
CA GLY A 21 6.23 5.36 -14.21
C GLY A 21 5.55 5.15 -15.56
N VAL A 22 5.94 4.12 -16.33
CA VAL A 22 5.32 3.76 -17.62
C VAL A 22 4.77 2.35 -17.52
N ILE A 23 3.46 2.21 -17.72
CA ILE A 23 2.77 0.93 -17.59
C ILE A 23 3.30 -0.09 -18.62
N ASP A 24 4.00 -1.09 -18.16
CA ASP A 24 4.50 -2.20 -18.94
C ASP A 24 3.40 -3.13 -19.45
N ALA A 25 3.65 -3.84 -20.56
CA ALA A 25 2.70 -4.80 -21.11
C ALA A 25 2.43 -5.99 -20.16
N VAL A 26 3.39 -6.35 -19.30
CA VAL A 26 3.22 -7.43 -18.32
C VAL A 26 2.03 -7.19 -17.36
N TRP A 27 1.71 -5.94 -17.07
CA TRP A 27 0.58 -5.58 -16.24
C TRP A 27 -0.79 -5.97 -16.84
N ASN A 28 -0.87 -6.32 -18.14
CA ASN A 28 -2.11 -6.82 -18.73
C ASN A 28 -2.55 -8.18 -18.18
N GLU A 29 -1.64 -8.94 -17.58
CA GLU A 29 -1.92 -10.24 -16.99
C GLU A 29 -2.59 -10.12 -15.61
N ALA A 30 -2.40 -9.01 -14.90
CA ALA A 30 -2.99 -8.77 -13.58
C ALA A 30 -4.35 -8.06 -13.67
N PRO A 31 -5.35 -8.46 -12.86
CA PRO A 31 -6.64 -7.78 -12.79
C PRO A 31 -6.55 -6.45 -12.01
N TRP A 32 -7.37 -5.46 -12.41
CA TRP A 32 -7.57 -4.27 -11.60
C TRP A 32 -8.46 -4.55 -10.37
N MET A 33 -8.08 -3.99 -9.24
CA MET A 33 -8.91 -3.89 -8.05
C MET A 33 -9.23 -2.42 -7.78
N GLU A 34 -10.51 -2.07 -7.68
CA GLU A 34 -10.96 -0.70 -7.42
C GLU A 34 -10.86 -0.34 -5.94
N MET A 35 -10.45 0.89 -5.65
CA MET A 35 -10.34 1.45 -4.30
C MET A 35 -11.61 2.25 -3.98
N THR A 36 -12.71 1.57 -3.73
CA THR A 36 -14.05 2.16 -3.55
C THR A 36 -14.54 2.18 -2.10
N VAL A 37 -13.75 1.61 -1.19
CA VAL A 37 -14.08 1.58 0.23
C VAL A 37 -13.47 2.80 0.91
N ALA A 38 -14.32 3.74 1.31
CA ALA A 38 -13.89 4.87 2.10
C ALA A 38 -13.80 4.47 3.57
N TRP A 39 -12.66 4.75 4.17
CA TRP A 39 -12.53 4.70 5.60
C TRP A 39 -13.23 5.92 6.22
N THR A 40 -14.20 5.67 7.07
CA THR A 40 -15.03 6.71 7.70
C THR A 40 -14.99 6.64 9.24
N GLY A 41 -13.97 6.00 9.78
CA GLY A 41 -13.83 5.66 11.18
C GLY A 41 -14.04 6.79 12.18
N PHE A 42 -13.34 6.78 13.29
CA PHE A 42 -13.55 7.77 14.35
C PHE A 42 -13.09 9.20 13.98
N GLU A 43 -12.34 9.39 12.92
CA GLU A 43 -11.97 10.71 12.38
C GLU A 43 -13.07 11.34 11.52
N ASN A 44 -14.17 10.63 11.26
CA ASN A 44 -15.30 11.09 10.45
C ASN A 44 -14.89 11.56 9.04
N LEU A 45 -13.96 10.85 8.42
CA LEU A 45 -13.56 11.13 7.07
C LEU A 45 -14.73 10.96 6.10
N LYS A 46 -14.72 11.73 5.04
CA LYS A 46 -15.79 11.75 4.05
C LYS A 46 -15.48 10.78 2.90
N ARG A 47 -16.49 10.45 2.15
CA ARG A 47 -16.32 9.85 0.83
C ARG A 47 -15.97 10.94 -0.16
N PRO A 48 -15.17 10.64 -1.19
CA PRO A 48 -14.93 11.57 -2.29
C PRO A 48 -16.22 12.13 -2.86
N SER A 49 -16.21 13.42 -3.15
CA SER A 49 -17.38 14.17 -3.62
C SER A 49 -17.71 13.83 -5.08
N SER A 50 -16.72 13.43 -5.84
CA SER A 50 -16.82 13.08 -7.26
C SER A 50 -15.67 12.16 -7.71
N ALA A 51 -15.77 11.66 -8.92
CA ALA A 51 -14.67 10.91 -9.55
C ALA A 51 -13.48 11.80 -9.96
N ALA A 52 -13.66 13.12 -9.99
CA ALA A 52 -12.59 14.06 -10.25
C ALA A 52 -11.78 14.39 -8.97
N ASP A 53 -12.47 14.38 -7.83
CA ASP A 53 -11.90 14.51 -6.51
C ASP A 53 -10.97 13.30 -6.22
N PHE A 54 -11.53 12.11 -6.18
CA PHE A 54 -10.72 10.89 -6.09
C PHE A 54 -11.30 9.73 -6.89
N THR A 55 -10.43 9.02 -7.63
CA THR A 55 -10.62 7.62 -8.02
C THR A 55 -9.30 6.87 -7.95
N GLY A 56 -9.36 5.62 -7.49
CA GLY A 56 -8.16 4.80 -7.37
C GLY A 56 -8.43 3.35 -7.72
N LYS A 57 -7.44 2.71 -8.30
CA LYS A 57 -7.39 1.26 -8.53
C LYS A 57 -5.94 0.80 -8.57
N TYR A 58 -5.74 -0.48 -8.30
CA TYR A 58 -4.41 -1.07 -8.32
C TYR A 58 -4.39 -2.45 -8.96
N LYS A 59 -3.19 -2.87 -9.31
CA LYS A 59 -2.80 -4.23 -9.65
C LYS A 59 -1.63 -4.64 -8.79
N ALA A 60 -1.47 -5.94 -8.55
CA ALA A 60 -0.28 -6.50 -7.93
C ALA A 60 0.21 -7.72 -8.72
N MET A 61 1.52 -7.86 -8.80
CA MET A 61 2.24 -9.01 -9.35
C MET A 61 3.45 -9.33 -8.47
N TRP A 62 4.05 -10.49 -8.64
CA TRP A 62 5.18 -10.88 -7.83
C TRP A 62 6.28 -11.59 -8.61
N THR A 63 7.50 -11.52 -8.11
CA THR A 63 8.62 -12.39 -8.43
C THR A 63 9.15 -13.01 -7.13
N ALA A 64 10.13 -13.87 -7.19
CA ALA A 64 10.73 -14.45 -5.98
C ALA A 64 11.29 -13.40 -5.01
N ASP A 65 11.72 -12.26 -5.53
CA ASP A 65 12.41 -11.22 -4.77
C ASP A 65 11.54 -10.04 -4.37
N HIS A 66 10.43 -9.79 -5.11
CA HIS A 66 9.64 -8.56 -4.94
C HIS A 66 8.14 -8.77 -5.15
N LEU A 67 7.36 -8.00 -4.40
CA LEU A 67 5.98 -7.67 -4.72
C LEU A 67 5.96 -6.36 -5.50
N TYR A 68 5.22 -6.31 -6.60
CA TYR A 68 5.04 -5.12 -7.44
C TYR A 68 3.61 -4.64 -7.36
N LEU A 69 3.44 -3.32 -7.30
CA LEU A 69 2.13 -2.67 -7.38
C LEU A 69 2.14 -1.63 -8.49
N LEU A 70 1.04 -1.58 -9.22
CA LEU A 70 0.71 -0.51 -10.15
C LEU A 70 -0.58 0.14 -9.65
N LEU A 71 -0.53 1.44 -9.32
CA LEU A 71 -1.74 2.19 -8.95
C LEU A 71 -2.03 3.24 -10.01
N ASP A 72 -3.31 3.42 -10.31
CA ASP A 72 -3.84 4.46 -11.19
C ASP A 72 -4.80 5.33 -10.36
N ILE A 73 -4.30 6.47 -9.94
CA ILE A 73 -4.98 7.39 -9.01
C ILE A 73 -5.36 8.65 -9.77
N THR A 74 -6.58 9.11 -9.61
CA THR A 74 -7.01 10.47 -9.92
C THR A 74 -7.19 11.20 -8.60
N ASP A 75 -6.57 12.37 -8.51
CA ASP A 75 -6.59 13.26 -7.34
C ASP A 75 -6.39 14.68 -7.88
N ASP A 76 -7.31 15.59 -7.55
CA ASP A 76 -7.35 16.91 -8.20
C ASP A 76 -6.45 17.95 -7.50
N VAL A 77 -6.05 17.73 -6.24
CA VAL A 77 -5.18 18.63 -5.47
C VAL A 77 -4.14 17.84 -4.68
N ILE A 78 -2.88 17.92 -5.05
CA ILE A 78 -1.81 17.23 -4.33
C ILE A 78 -1.24 18.09 -3.21
N ASN A 79 -1.33 17.61 -1.99
CA ASN A 79 -0.77 18.22 -0.78
C ASN A 79 0.31 17.34 -0.15
N THR A 80 1.53 17.83 -0.10
CA THR A 80 2.70 17.14 0.49
C THR A 80 3.17 17.81 1.78
N THR A 81 2.31 18.56 2.45
CA THR A 81 2.64 19.30 3.69
C THR A 81 1.96 18.72 4.91
N GLY A 82 2.51 18.95 6.08
CA GLY A 82 1.97 18.44 7.34
C GLY A 82 2.60 17.13 7.79
N GLN A 83 1.89 16.40 8.64
CA GLN A 83 2.34 15.10 9.11
C GLN A 83 2.26 14.07 7.97
N TYR A 84 3.14 13.07 7.95
CA TYR A 84 3.21 12.09 6.86
C TYR A 84 1.90 11.30 6.67
N TRP A 85 1.10 11.15 7.72
CA TRP A 85 -0.21 10.48 7.67
C TRP A 85 -1.38 11.41 7.31
N GLU A 86 -1.09 12.68 7.01
CA GLU A 86 -2.06 13.68 6.56
C GLU A 86 -1.80 14.13 5.11
N GLN A 87 -0.68 13.74 4.52
CA GLN A 87 -0.32 14.09 3.14
C GLN A 87 -0.98 13.14 2.15
N ASP A 88 -1.08 13.55 0.88
CA ASP A 88 -1.43 12.65 -0.21
C ASP A 88 -0.37 11.58 -0.34
N THR A 89 -0.78 10.35 -0.06
CA THR A 89 0.14 9.26 0.22
C THR A 89 -0.49 7.92 -0.17
N VAL A 90 0.27 7.10 -0.88
CA VAL A 90 -0.03 5.67 -0.94
C VAL A 90 0.37 5.06 0.40
N GLU A 91 -0.57 4.41 1.08
CA GLU A 91 -0.30 3.66 2.30
C GLU A 91 -0.49 2.16 2.04
N ILE A 92 0.55 1.36 2.32
CA ILE A 92 0.52 -0.08 2.10
C ILE A 92 0.70 -0.78 3.44
N PHE A 93 -0.36 -1.44 3.86
CA PHE A 93 -0.33 -2.33 5.02
C PHE A 93 0.05 -3.73 4.57
N ILE A 94 1.06 -4.32 5.19
CA ILE A 94 1.51 -5.66 4.87
C ILE A 94 1.95 -6.44 6.12
N ASP A 95 1.48 -7.69 6.20
CA ASP A 95 1.83 -8.67 7.22
C ASP A 95 2.25 -9.95 6.48
N GLU A 96 3.53 -10.25 6.49
CA GLU A 96 4.17 -11.25 5.64
C GLU A 96 3.63 -12.66 5.82
N ASP A 97 3.32 -13.06 7.05
CA ASP A 97 2.82 -14.40 7.37
C ASP A 97 1.33 -14.42 7.73
N LYS A 98 0.67 -13.25 7.64
CA LYS A 98 -0.73 -13.06 8.02
C LYS A 98 -1.03 -13.52 9.45
N SER A 99 -0.07 -13.37 10.34
CA SER A 99 -0.22 -13.72 11.75
C SER A 99 -1.14 -12.78 12.53
N GLY A 100 -1.34 -11.56 12.00
CA GLY A 100 -2.21 -10.56 12.60
C GLY A 100 -1.67 -9.97 13.90
N GLY A 101 -2.59 -9.45 14.70
CA GLY A 101 -2.30 -8.90 16.02
C GLY A 101 -1.72 -7.50 16.02
N GLN A 102 -1.32 -7.05 17.22
CA GLN A 102 -0.76 -5.71 17.44
C GLN A 102 0.66 -5.61 16.91
N HIS A 103 0.89 -4.85 15.84
CA HIS A 103 2.20 -4.74 15.22
C HIS A 103 2.97 -3.46 15.55
N ASN A 104 2.33 -2.46 16.11
CA ASN A 104 2.99 -1.23 16.53
C ASN A 104 4.02 -1.42 17.68
N GLN A 105 4.10 -2.61 18.26
CA GLN A 105 5.07 -2.98 19.30
C GLN A 105 5.88 -4.23 18.93
N SER A 106 5.27 -5.18 18.22
CA SER A 106 5.93 -6.42 17.79
C SER A 106 6.73 -6.26 16.50
N HIS A 107 6.39 -5.24 15.70
CA HIS A 107 7.05 -4.92 14.44
C HIS A 107 7.08 -6.08 13.42
N ASN A 108 6.06 -6.95 13.47
CA ASN A 108 5.90 -8.08 12.54
C ASN A 108 4.98 -7.79 11.35
N ALA A 109 4.50 -6.56 11.25
CA ALA A 109 3.79 -6.05 10.09
C ALA A 109 4.14 -4.57 9.88
N PHE A 110 3.84 -4.03 8.70
CA PHE A 110 4.25 -2.70 8.28
C PHE A 110 3.05 -1.89 7.80
N ALA A 111 3.13 -0.56 7.98
CA ALA A 111 2.21 0.43 7.46
C ALA A 111 3.02 1.49 6.67
N TYR A 112 3.48 1.13 5.49
CA TYR A 112 4.33 2.00 4.68
C TYR A 112 3.53 3.17 4.10
N HIS A 113 3.95 4.39 4.42
CA HIS A 113 3.48 5.60 3.78
C HIS A 113 4.49 6.02 2.70
N ILE A 114 4.03 6.12 1.46
CA ILE A 114 4.83 6.52 0.32
C ILE A 114 4.27 7.83 -0.23
N SER A 115 4.91 8.95 0.09
CA SER A 115 4.42 10.27 -0.29
C SER A 115 4.67 10.59 -1.77
N HIS A 116 4.02 11.65 -2.29
CA HIS A 116 4.30 12.16 -3.65
C HIS A 116 5.74 12.67 -3.82
N THR A 117 6.50 12.88 -2.75
CA THR A 117 7.95 13.16 -2.80
C THR A 117 8.81 11.89 -2.76
N LEU A 118 8.18 10.71 -2.81
CA LEU A 118 8.81 9.39 -2.74
C LEU A 118 9.55 9.10 -1.42
N ASN A 119 9.22 9.83 -0.36
CA ASN A 119 9.66 9.48 0.98
C ASN A 119 8.83 8.28 1.47
N VAL A 120 9.52 7.27 1.99
CA VAL A 120 8.90 6.07 2.56
C VAL A 120 9.08 6.10 4.07
N ILE A 121 7.97 6.02 4.80
CA ILE A 121 7.94 6.10 6.26
C ILE A 121 7.03 5.00 6.79
N ASP A 122 7.48 4.33 7.86
CA ASP A 122 6.61 3.51 8.71
C ASP A 122 6.74 3.97 10.16
N ASN A 123 5.70 3.78 10.95
CA ASN A 123 5.66 4.24 12.33
C ASN A 123 6.74 3.54 13.17
N GLY A 124 7.69 4.32 13.65
CA GLY A 124 8.74 3.86 14.56
C GLY A 124 9.94 3.17 13.90
N GLY A 125 10.00 3.02 12.58
CA GLY A 125 11.16 2.45 11.87
C GLY A 125 12.33 3.42 11.72
N ASP A 126 13.57 2.90 11.56
CA ASP A 126 14.69 3.68 11.05
C ASP A 126 14.37 4.14 9.63
N PRO A 127 14.31 5.45 9.34
CA PRO A 127 13.91 5.94 8.03
C PRO A 127 14.77 5.45 6.87
N ALA A 128 16.08 5.25 7.09
CA ALA A 128 16.98 4.75 6.05
C ALA A 128 16.71 3.28 5.75
N MET A 129 16.41 2.49 6.78
CA MET A 129 16.04 1.09 6.65
C MET A 129 14.69 0.96 5.93
N ILE A 130 13.66 1.63 6.43
CA ILE A 130 12.30 1.55 5.87
C ILE A 130 12.29 2.02 4.42
N SER A 131 13.00 3.09 4.08
CA SER A 131 13.09 3.57 2.69
C SER A 131 13.79 2.59 1.75
N SER A 132 14.66 1.71 2.26
CA SER A 132 15.34 0.70 1.44
C SER A 132 14.43 -0.47 1.01
N HIS A 133 13.27 -0.64 1.67
CA HIS A 133 12.32 -1.72 1.35
C HIS A 133 11.58 -1.49 0.04
N ILE A 134 11.50 -0.24 -0.41
CA ILE A 134 10.59 0.18 -1.49
C ILE A 134 11.32 1.05 -2.50
N ASP A 135 11.24 0.68 -3.78
CA ASP A 135 11.49 1.58 -4.91
C ASP A 135 10.15 1.98 -5.54
N ALA A 136 9.95 3.27 -5.75
CA ALA A 136 8.70 3.79 -6.29
C ALA A 136 8.96 4.88 -7.33
N LYS A 137 8.06 4.98 -8.32
CA LYS A 137 8.02 6.05 -9.31
C LYS A 137 6.59 6.52 -9.51
N ILE A 138 6.46 7.82 -9.77
CA ILE A 138 5.19 8.45 -10.09
C ILE A 138 5.31 9.13 -11.44
N LYS A 139 4.31 8.93 -12.29
CA LYS A 139 4.12 9.73 -13.51
C LYS A 139 2.79 10.44 -13.47
N THR A 140 2.86 11.76 -13.41
CA THR A 140 1.69 12.64 -13.35
C THR A 140 1.32 13.19 -14.73
N GLN A 141 0.03 13.14 -15.05
CA GLN A 141 -0.59 13.76 -16.23
C GLN A 141 -1.89 14.48 -15.82
N GLY A 142 -1.81 15.78 -15.58
CA GLY A 142 -2.91 16.53 -14.99
C GLY A 142 -3.20 16.02 -13.58
N THR A 143 -4.41 15.58 -13.36
CA THR A 143 -4.87 15.01 -12.07
C THR A 143 -4.71 13.50 -11.97
N ARG A 144 -4.12 12.86 -12.98
CA ARG A 144 -3.88 11.40 -12.97
C ARG A 144 -2.44 11.11 -12.60
N HIS A 145 -2.26 10.19 -11.66
CA HIS A 145 -0.98 9.76 -11.10
C HIS A 145 -0.83 8.25 -11.23
N ILE A 146 0.09 7.82 -12.09
CA ILE A 146 0.48 6.41 -12.19
C ILE A 146 1.65 6.17 -11.25
N TRP A 147 1.45 5.26 -10.31
CA TRP A 147 2.46 4.81 -9.38
C TRP A 147 2.91 3.41 -9.76
N GLU A 148 4.20 3.21 -9.86
CA GLU A 148 4.81 1.89 -9.89
C GLU A 148 5.67 1.73 -8.64
N ILE A 149 5.46 0.64 -7.93
CA ILE A 149 6.09 0.36 -6.65
C ILE A 149 6.64 -1.06 -6.70
N GLN A 150 7.90 -1.20 -6.33
CA GLN A 150 8.56 -2.47 -6.07
C GLN A 150 8.87 -2.55 -4.57
N MET A 151 8.49 -3.65 -3.93
CA MET A 151 8.69 -3.87 -2.50
C MET A 151 9.47 -5.15 -2.25
N GLU A 152 10.49 -5.08 -1.41
CA GLU A 152 11.03 -6.24 -0.71
C GLU A 152 10.14 -6.56 0.49
N ILE A 153 9.92 -7.84 0.75
CA ILE A 153 9.06 -8.29 1.85
C ILE A 153 9.91 -8.78 3.02
N TYR A 154 9.57 -8.29 4.20
CA TYR A 154 10.26 -8.62 5.45
C TYR A 154 9.27 -9.16 6.48
N SER A 155 9.70 -10.16 7.27
CA SER A 155 8.87 -10.76 8.31
C SER A 155 8.74 -9.86 9.55
N GLN A 156 9.70 -8.96 9.76
CA GLN A 156 9.73 -8.01 10.87
C GLN A 156 10.79 -6.94 10.64
N HIS A 157 10.74 -5.86 11.40
CA HIS A 157 11.83 -4.88 11.49
C HIS A 157 12.38 -4.82 12.92
N ASN A 158 13.15 -5.79 13.28
CA ASN A 158 13.61 -6.15 14.62
C ASN A 158 14.43 -5.04 15.32
N GLY A 159 13.75 -4.08 15.92
CA GLY A 159 14.39 -2.98 16.64
C GLY A 159 15.11 -1.97 15.74
N TYR A 160 14.77 -1.91 14.46
CA TYR A 160 15.23 -0.87 13.53
C TYR A 160 16.73 -0.92 13.17
N VAL A 161 17.33 -2.09 13.20
CA VAL A 161 18.77 -2.25 12.90
C VAL A 161 18.98 -2.85 11.52
N MET A 162 19.56 -2.06 10.60
CA MET A 162 19.86 -2.48 9.22
C MET A 162 20.60 -3.82 9.12
N SER A 163 21.51 -4.12 10.06
CA SER A 163 22.29 -5.35 10.03
C SER A 163 21.48 -6.62 10.30
N GLU A 164 20.30 -6.49 10.89
CA GLU A 164 19.40 -7.63 11.19
C GLU A 164 18.33 -7.82 10.11
N GLN A 165 18.16 -6.82 9.26
CA GLN A 165 17.10 -6.78 8.26
C GLN A 165 17.24 -7.86 7.21
N GLU A 166 18.43 -8.11 6.69
CA GLU A 166 18.68 -9.12 5.66
C GLU A 166 18.22 -10.52 6.11
N ALA A 167 18.35 -10.82 7.41
CA ALA A 167 17.88 -12.08 7.97
C ALA A 167 16.34 -12.18 8.03
N ALA A 168 15.65 -11.06 7.99
CA ALA A 168 14.17 -10.99 7.99
C ALA A 168 13.59 -10.92 6.58
N ARG A 169 14.40 -10.78 5.54
CA ARG A 169 13.95 -10.74 4.15
C ARG A 169 13.34 -12.06 3.73
N VAL A 170 12.22 -12.01 3.04
CA VAL A 170 11.44 -13.17 2.64
C VAL A 170 11.52 -13.38 1.14
N THR A 171 11.87 -14.60 0.74
CA THR A 171 11.72 -15.03 -0.66
C THR A 171 10.27 -15.45 -0.90
N LEU A 172 9.63 -14.81 -1.87
CA LEU A 172 8.24 -15.08 -2.21
C LEU A 172 8.10 -16.37 -3.01
N THR A 173 7.02 -17.11 -2.73
CA THR A 173 6.69 -18.37 -3.39
C THR A 173 5.19 -18.45 -3.68
N ALA A 174 4.82 -19.19 -4.71
CA ALA A 174 3.42 -19.46 -5.02
C ALA A 174 2.71 -20.14 -3.84
N GLY A 175 1.45 -19.78 -3.63
CA GLY A 175 0.62 -20.25 -2.52
C GLY A 175 0.83 -19.48 -1.22
N LYS A 176 1.79 -18.54 -1.16
CA LYS A 176 1.95 -17.68 0.01
C LYS A 176 0.77 -16.71 0.13
N ILE A 177 0.19 -16.63 1.33
CA ILE A 177 -0.85 -15.67 1.67
C ILE A 177 -0.29 -14.69 2.69
N MET A 178 -0.44 -13.41 2.43
CA MET A 178 -0.01 -12.31 3.29
C MET A 178 -1.20 -11.43 3.68
N GLY A 179 -1.13 -10.77 4.84
CA GLY A 179 -2.00 -9.63 5.14
C GLY A 179 -1.66 -8.49 4.18
N PHE A 180 -2.67 -7.85 3.57
CA PHE A 180 -2.43 -6.83 2.56
C PHE A 180 -3.60 -5.86 2.42
N THR A 181 -3.30 -4.57 2.48
CA THR A 181 -4.28 -3.50 2.25
C THR A 181 -3.58 -2.31 1.62
N PRO A 182 -3.65 -2.12 0.29
CA PRO A 182 -3.24 -0.89 -0.33
C PRO A 182 -4.32 0.17 -0.15
N SER A 183 -3.91 1.37 0.20
CA SER A 183 -4.78 2.51 0.48
C SER A 183 -4.20 3.79 -0.10
N TYR A 184 -5.03 4.81 -0.21
CA TYR A 184 -4.61 6.16 -0.57
C TYR A 184 -5.22 7.16 0.40
N ILE A 185 -4.40 8.06 0.88
CA ILE A 185 -4.78 9.22 1.70
C ILE A 185 -4.87 10.41 0.76
N ASP A 186 -5.96 11.14 0.85
CA ASP A 186 -6.29 12.30 0.04
C ASP A 186 -6.50 13.52 0.95
N ASN A 187 -5.86 14.65 0.61
CA ASN A 187 -5.88 15.89 1.40
C ASN A 187 -5.81 17.12 0.52
N ASP A 188 -6.91 17.77 0.26
CA ASP A 188 -7.01 19.02 -0.51
C ASP A 188 -6.44 20.28 0.17
N GLY A 189 -5.60 20.13 1.18
CA GLY A 189 -4.90 21.25 1.80
C GLY A 189 -5.63 21.89 2.98
N ASN A 190 -6.65 21.23 3.53
CA ASN A 190 -7.39 21.70 4.72
C ASN A 190 -6.71 21.39 6.05
N GLY A 191 -5.43 20.96 6.03
CA GLY A 191 -4.62 20.70 7.21
C GLY A 191 -4.74 19.28 7.78
N THR A 192 -5.74 18.53 7.35
CA THR A 192 -5.96 17.12 7.70
C THR A 192 -6.43 16.35 6.47
N ARG A 193 -6.13 15.07 6.40
CA ARG A 193 -6.68 14.19 5.35
C ARG A 193 -8.20 14.23 5.35
N GLU A 194 -8.82 14.23 4.18
CA GLU A 194 -10.27 14.24 4.05
C GLU A 194 -10.84 12.93 3.55
N HIS A 195 -10.05 12.17 2.80
CA HIS A 195 -10.40 10.82 2.36
C HIS A 195 -9.29 9.84 2.71
N PHE A 196 -9.70 8.60 2.98
CA PHE A 196 -8.81 7.46 3.08
C PHE A 196 -9.48 6.29 2.37
N MET A 197 -8.96 5.95 1.21
CA MET A 197 -9.59 5.05 0.26
C MET A 197 -8.83 3.74 0.12
N SER A 198 -9.57 2.64 0.03
CA SER A 198 -8.99 1.29 -0.12
C SER A 198 -9.95 0.39 -0.91
N SER A 199 -9.50 -0.82 -1.23
CA SER A 199 -10.36 -1.92 -1.68
C SER A 199 -10.88 -2.79 -0.53
N VAL A 200 -10.25 -2.69 0.65
CA VAL A 200 -10.50 -3.57 1.80
C VAL A 200 -11.62 -3.03 2.68
N ASN A 201 -12.60 -3.89 2.95
CA ASN A 201 -13.77 -3.58 3.77
C ASN A 201 -13.76 -4.42 5.06
N THR A 202 -12.81 -4.18 5.93
CA THR A 202 -12.77 -4.76 7.28
C THR A 202 -13.18 -3.73 8.31
N GLN A 203 -13.82 -4.15 9.38
CA GLN A 203 -14.24 -3.23 10.45
C GLN A 203 -13.05 -2.50 11.08
N GLY A 204 -11.93 -3.20 11.31
CA GLY A 204 -10.73 -2.60 11.87
C GLY A 204 -10.11 -1.55 10.95
N HIS A 205 -10.06 -1.81 9.64
CA HIS A 205 -9.55 -0.86 8.67
C HIS A 205 -10.42 0.41 8.62
N GLN A 206 -11.74 0.25 8.54
CA GLN A 206 -12.68 1.38 8.53
C GLN A 206 -12.65 2.24 9.82
N SER A 207 -12.11 1.72 10.91
CA SER A 207 -11.98 2.41 12.19
C SER A 207 -10.53 2.79 12.54
N ASN A 208 -9.66 2.93 11.53
CA ASN A 208 -8.25 3.29 11.69
C ASN A 208 -7.47 2.40 12.66
N GLN A 209 -7.63 1.09 12.53
CA GLN A 209 -6.87 0.14 13.32
C GLN A 209 -5.66 -0.43 12.57
N GLY A 210 -5.55 -0.16 11.26
CA GLY A 210 -4.50 -0.71 10.41
C GLY A 210 -3.08 -0.38 10.90
N TYR A 211 -2.84 0.84 11.36
CA TYR A 211 -1.52 1.22 11.87
C TYR A 211 -1.15 0.58 13.23
N LEU A 212 -2.11 -0.06 13.89
CA LEU A 212 -1.92 -0.72 15.19
C LEU A 212 -2.01 -2.23 15.11
N ASN A 213 -2.93 -2.74 14.29
CA ASN A 213 -3.37 -4.14 14.35
C ASN A 213 -3.58 -4.74 12.96
N ALA A 214 -2.76 -5.72 12.62
CA ALA A 214 -2.80 -6.42 11.35
C ALA A 214 -4.01 -7.34 11.15
N ASP A 215 -4.80 -7.62 12.19
CA ASP A 215 -6.10 -8.32 12.06
C ASP A 215 -7.08 -7.55 11.15
N SER A 216 -6.86 -6.24 10.98
CA SER A 216 -7.68 -5.39 10.12
C SER A 216 -7.31 -5.45 8.64
N PHE A 217 -6.21 -6.11 8.27
CA PHE A 217 -5.77 -6.17 6.89
C PHE A 217 -6.65 -7.10 6.05
N GLY A 218 -6.77 -6.81 4.77
CA GLY A 218 -7.19 -7.77 3.77
C GLY A 218 -6.13 -8.83 3.54
N SER A 219 -6.13 -9.43 2.38
CA SER A 219 -5.12 -10.44 2.05
C SER A 219 -4.74 -10.43 0.56
N ILE A 220 -3.55 -10.92 0.29
CA ILE A 220 -3.03 -11.20 -1.03
C ILE A 220 -2.51 -12.65 -1.07
N GLU A 221 -2.86 -13.39 -2.11
CA GLU A 221 -2.32 -14.72 -2.39
C GLU A 221 -1.47 -14.67 -3.65
N LEU A 222 -0.28 -15.24 -3.57
CA LEU A 222 0.65 -15.32 -4.68
C LEU A 222 0.34 -16.56 -5.52
N VAL A 223 -0.10 -16.37 -6.76
CA VAL A 223 -0.44 -17.46 -7.69
C VAL A 223 0.55 -17.54 -8.86
N GLU A 224 0.65 -18.75 -9.51
CA GLU A 224 1.53 -18.96 -10.68
C GLU A 224 0.90 -18.40 -11.96
#